data_a4fb943bf09c1fed906edad51fee903d
#
_entry.id   a4fb943bf09c1fed906edad51fee903d
#
_cell.length_a   1.000
_cell.length_b   1.000
_cell.length_c   1.000
_cell.angle_alpha   90.00
_cell.angle_beta   90.00
_cell.angle_gamma   90.00
#
_symmetry.space_group_name_H-M   'P 1'
#
loop_
_entity.id
_entity.type
_entity.pdbx_description
1 polymer ?
#
loop_
_entity_poly.entity_id
_entity_poly.type
_entity_poly.pdbx_seq_one_letter_code
_entity_poly.pdbx_strand_id
1 'polypeptide(L)'
;MARRPYLLLALGSLLLAGTSARASVDKLLPRPQYVETLRGRCSISRLKPEGRYLQDEIKGLLRKHGYSADAHGSTFIRTTIVPSIPKIFFNKDEAYRLRITPSGISIDSPDIVGLYRGLQTLEQLILSADRKGELEACDIIDWPAFRMRGLMLGLGDTFVPMDELKKQIRLLSQYKVNALHLHLTDREAWRLGSKRYPQLTDPKHTAILPGKYYIPADLEELAHLCQEHRITLIPELDLAGASALFSRALGFEMHSPQGKRVLKELLTELSERLDVPYIHLVTDEASPKDPRFTSELVAHVESLGRKAIVWDPTAQFGEKAVDLLHLSSAKGLSTYAQPATEARLRAFEASAPSADLEMLYSRRILGLSSSASSQRGAILCVWGDRPAEAPRAVKADSGLYPHMLALAERAWLGGGSGYFSASTSAGLPEVSAKTREAFVDFERRLLWHKARVFVSEPFSYIAKAQGAKATTPSTTAVATVPKRPEGKGSTALR
;
A
#
# COMPACT_ATOMS: atom_id res chain seq x y z
N MET A 1 9.51 48.88 58.85
CA MET A 1 8.51 48.34 57.91
C MET A 1 9.23 47.54 56.87
N ALA A 2 9.26 46.24 57.05
CA ALA A 2 9.97 45.28 56.18
C ALA A 2 8.97 44.55 55.30
N ARG A 3 9.13 44.60 53.97
CA ARG A 3 8.44 43.72 53.06
C ARG A 3 9.40 42.67 52.53
N ARG A 4 9.06 41.42 52.77
CA ARG A 4 9.71 40.20 52.27
C ARG A 4 9.42 40.04 50.77
N PRO A 5 10.34 39.47 49.97
CA PRO A 5 10.07 38.75 48.78
C PRO A 5 10.54 37.30 48.90
N TYR A 6 9.62 36.37 49.10
CA TYR A 6 9.82 34.93 48.82
C TYR A 6 8.56 34.43 48.16
N LEU A 7 8.61 34.18 46.87
CA LEU A 7 7.83 33.16 46.15
C LEU A 7 8.09 33.26 44.62
N LEU A 8 9.16 32.62 44.14
CA LEU A 8 9.37 32.41 42.70
C LEU A 8 10.52 31.41 42.51
N LEU A 9 10.38 30.17 43.04
CA LEU A 9 11.33 29.09 42.80
C LEU A 9 10.70 27.69 42.91
N ALA A 10 9.48 27.51 42.43
CA ALA A 10 8.83 26.19 42.47
C ALA A 10 8.05 25.81 41.19
N LEU A 11 8.27 26.46 40.04
CA LEU A 11 7.59 26.13 38.78
C LEU A 11 8.52 25.61 37.69
N GLY A 12 9.82 25.50 37.92
CA GLY A 12 10.81 25.08 36.92
C GLY A 12 11.02 23.58 36.76
N SER A 13 10.55 22.76 37.70
CA SER A 13 10.90 21.32 37.74
C SER A 13 9.83 20.36 37.21
N LEU A 14 8.65 20.84 36.85
CA LEU A 14 7.55 19.94 36.37
C LEU A 14 7.45 19.83 34.84
N LEU A 15 8.20 20.62 34.11
CA LEU A 15 8.12 20.63 32.60
C LEU A 15 9.14 19.73 31.93
N LEU A 16 10.13 19.19 32.64
CA LEU A 16 11.17 18.30 32.06
C LEU A 16 10.85 16.81 32.12
N ALA A 17 9.88 16.40 32.94
CA ALA A 17 9.48 14.98 33.00
C ALA A 17 8.50 14.53 31.89
N GLY A 18 7.93 15.46 31.12
CA GLY A 18 6.93 15.17 30.09
C GLY A 18 7.51 14.91 28.68
N THR A 19 8.77 15.22 28.43
CA THR A 19 9.35 15.14 27.09
C THR A 19 9.99 13.78 26.76
N SER A 20 10.37 12.99 27.76
CA SER A 20 10.96 11.66 27.54
C SER A 20 9.92 10.59 27.18
N ALA A 21 8.71 10.68 27.74
CA ALA A 21 7.67 9.65 27.58
C ALA A 21 6.97 9.63 26.21
N ARG A 22 7.22 10.61 25.32
CA ARG A 22 6.66 10.65 23.97
C ARG A 22 7.59 10.03 22.89
N ALA A 23 8.83 9.74 23.24
CA ALA A 23 9.86 9.46 22.24
C ALA A 23 9.58 8.22 21.37
N SER A 24 9.02 7.14 21.93
CA SER A 24 8.78 5.90 21.18
C SER A 24 7.50 5.96 20.35
N VAL A 25 6.39 6.44 20.94
CA VAL A 25 5.11 6.57 20.20
C VAL A 25 5.17 7.62 19.09
N ASP A 26 6.03 8.63 19.24
CA ASP A 26 6.26 9.67 18.22
C ASP A 26 7.03 9.16 16.99
N LYS A 27 7.45 7.89 16.96
CA LYS A 27 8.08 7.24 15.79
C LYS A 27 7.11 6.34 15.02
N LEU A 28 5.93 6.04 15.57
CA LEU A 28 4.99 5.12 14.94
C LEU A 28 4.54 5.58 13.55
N LEU A 29 4.53 4.64 12.60
CA LEU A 29 4.12 4.86 11.21
C LEU A 29 3.34 3.61 10.71
N PRO A 30 2.07 3.68 10.35
CA PRO A 30 1.16 4.83 10.49
C PRO A 30 1.00 5.31 11.93
N ARG A 31 0.77 6.63 12.09
CA ARG A 31 0.43 7.19 13.40
C ARG A 31 -0.90 6.59 13.88
N PRO A 32 -0.99 6.15 15.15
CA PRO A 32 -2.27 5.68 15.70
C PRO A 32 -3.31 6.80 15.83
N GLN A 33 -4.59 6.43 15.77
CA GLN A 33 -5.72 7.34 15.91
C GLN A 33 -5.77 8.01 17.30
N TYR A 34 -5.47 7.24 18.34
CA TYR A 34 -5.46 7.74 19.71
C TYR A 34 -4.28 7.14 20.51
N VAL A 35 -3.57 8.00 21.22
CA VAL A 35 -2.46 7.62 22.10
C VAL A 35 -2.55 8.39 23.41
N GLU A 36 -2.49 7.68 24.51
CA GLU A 36 -2.34 8.23 25.86
C GLU A 36 -1.04 7.69 26.47
N THR A 37 -0.18 8.59 26.95
CA THR A 37 1.02 8.22 27.72
C THR A 37 0.65 7.93 29.15
N LEU A 38 1.10 6.80 29.67
CA LEU A 38 0.90 6.38 31.05
C LEU A 38 2.21 6.52 31.84
N ARG A 39 2.12 6.44 33.17
CA ARG A 39 3.31 6.47 34.01
C ARG A 39 3.94 5.08 34.12
N GLY A 40 5.27 5.02 34.06
CA GLY A 40 6.06 3.81 34.26
C GLY A 40 6.58 3.20 32.96
N ARG A 41 7.24 2.07 33.13
CA ARG A 41 7.84 1.29 32.02
C ARG A 41 7.54 -0.19 32.23
N CYS A 42 7.45 -0.92 31.11
CA CYS A 42 7.28 -2.36 31.06
C CYS A 42 8.61 -3.02 30.67
N SER A 43 9.10 -3.95 31.47
CA SER A 43 10.23 -4.80 31.07
C SER A 43 9.76 -5.83 30.05
N ILE A 44 10.50 -5.94 28.93
CA ILE A 44 10.22 -6.89 27.85
C ILE A 44 11.33 -7.95 27.70
N SER A 45 12.30 -7.96 28.58
CA SER A 45 13.44 -8.90 28.50
C SER A 45 12.99 -10.36 28.61
N ARG A 46 11.98 -10.65 29.45
CA ARG A 46 11.39 -11.97 29.68
C ARG A 46 9.88 -11.83 29.80
N LEU A 47 9.17 -11.90 28.67
CA LEU A 47 7.72 -11.79 28.66
C LEU A 47 7.07 -13.18 28.75
N LYS A 48 6.05 -13.28 29.58
CA LYS A 48 5.18 -14.46 29.69
C LYS A 48 4.02 -14.31 28.70
N PRO A 49 4.00 -15.07 27.60
CA PRO A 49 2.86 -15.07 26.70
C PRO A 49 1.62 -15.66 27.38
N GLU A 50 0.51 -14.93 27.32
CA GLU A 50 -0.79 -15.34 27.85
C GLU A 50 -1.87 -15.25 26.78
N GLY A 51 -2.93 -16.07 26.92
CA GLY A 51 -3.98 -16.17 25.91
C GLY A 51 -3.68 -17.23 24.85
N ARG A 52 -4.58 -17.36 23.87
CA ARG A 52 -4.52 -18.43 22.85
C ARG A 52 -4.26 -17.93 21.42
N TYR A 53 -4.25 -16.64 21.20
CA TYR A 53 -4.11 -16.07 19.87
C TYR A 53 -2.70 -15.57 19.59
N LEU A 54 -2.20 -15.75 18.38
CA LEU A 54 -0.94 -15.22 17.85
C LEU A 54 0.30 -15.56 18.71
N GLN A 55 0.31 -16.73 19.35
CA GLN A 55 1.39 -17.13 20.26
C GLN A 55 2.73 -17.29 19.56
N ASP A 56 2.72 -17.84 18.34
CA ASP A 56 3.94 -18.06 17.58
C ASP A 56 4.43 -16.76 16.94
N GLU A 57 3.53 -15.88 16.54
CA GLU A 57 3.86 -14.52 16.09
C GLU A 57 4.50 -13.71 17.22
N ILE A 58 3.99 -13.79 18.45
CA ILE A 58 4.57 -13.15 19.64
C ILE A 58 5.99 -13.68 19.90
N LYS A 59 6.16 -15.01 19.91
CA LYS A 59 7.48 -15.62 20.11
C LYS A 59 8.46 -15.25 19.02
N GLY A 60 7.99 -15.23 17.76
CA GLY A 60 8.76 -14.81 16.61
C GLY A 60 9.21 -13.36 16.70
N LEU A 61 8.28 -12.46 17.06
CA LEU A 61 8.55 -11.04 17.30
C LEU A 61 9.62 -10.82 18.37
N LEU A 62 9.44 -11.44 19.53
CA LEU A 62 10.40 -11.32 20.63
C LEU A 62 11.79 -11.81 20.21
N ARG A 63 11.88 -13.00 19.60
CA ARG A 63 13.14 -13.58 19.11
C ARG A 63 13.83 -12.69 18.09
N LYS A 64 13.08 -12.11 17.14
CA LYS A 64 13.60 -11.18 16.13
C LYS A 64 14.34 -10.00 16.76
N HIS A 65 13.88 -9.53 17.92
CA HIS A 65 14.48 -8.39 18.62
C HIS A 65 15.40 -8.79 19.78
N GLY A 66 15.76 -10.07 19.91
CA GLY A 66 16.68 -10.58 20.92
C GLY A 66 16.09 -10.71 22.34
N TYR A 67 14.76 -10.84 22.41
CA TYR A 67 14.03 -11.10 23.67
C TYR A 67 13.51 -12.54 23.71
N SER A 68 13.12 -13.00 24.90
CA SER A 68 12.59 -14.34 25.09
C SER A 68 11.13 -14.34 25.56
N ALA A 69 10.39 -15.33 25.05
CA ALA A 69 9.12 -15.74 25.62
C ALA A 69 9.40 -16.72 26.74
N ASP A 70 8.98 -16.42 27.98
CA ASP A 70 9.30 -17.23 29.16
C ASP A 70 8.05 -17.46 30.02
N ALA A 71 7.69 -18.71 30.25
CA ALA A 71 6.54 -19.07 31.08
C ALA A 71 6.63 -18.54 32.54
N HIS A 72 7.85 -18.27 33.01
CA HIS A 72 8.14 -17.74 34.37
C HIS A 72 8.48 -16.24 34.33
N GLY A 73 8.22 -15.53 33.20
CA GLY A 73 8.43 -14.10 33.13
C GLY A 73 7.57 -13.33 34.13
N SER A 74 8.12 -12.25 34.69
CA SER A 74 7.42 -11.40 35.66
C SER A 74 6.41 -10.45 35.02
N THR A 75 6.56 -10.16 33.72
CA THR A 75 5.68 -9.33 32.93
C THR A 75 4.97 -10.19 31.86
N PHE A 76 3.68 -9.94 31.64
CA PHE A 76 2.92 -10.71 30.66
C PHE A 76 2.81 -9.99 29.31
N ILE A 77 2.54 -10.76 28.23
CA ILE A 77 2.00 -10.29 26.99
C ILE A 77 0.74 -11.11 26.67
N ARG A 78 -0.40 -10.44 26.56
CA ARG A 78 -1.69 -11.08 26.37
C ARG A 78 -2.40 -10.55 25.13
N THR A 79 -2.96 -11.48 24.35
CA THR A 79 -3.85 -11.18 23.20
C THR A 79 -5.25 -11.70 23.50
N THR A 80 -6.27 -10.86 23.30
CA THR A 80 -7.67 -11.18 23.63
C THR A 80 -8.62 -10.77 22.51
N ILE A 81 -9.51 -11.67 22.09
CA ILE A 81 -10.66 -11.30 21.25
C ILE A 81 -11.76 -10.78 22.17
N VAL A 82 -12.20 -9.55 21.93
CA VAL A 82 -13.25 -8.85 22.67
C VAL A 82 -14.42 -8.48 21.75
N PRO A 83 -15.64 -8.37 22.25
CA PRO A 83 -16.80 -8.06 21.40
C PRO A 83 -16.70 -6.69 20.68
N SER A 84 -16.06 -5.71 21.32
CA SER A 84 -15.90 -4.37 20.77
C SER A 84 -14.82 -3.60 21.52
N ILE A 85 -14.31 -2.52 20.90
CA ILE A 85 -13.46 -1.53 21.53
C ILE A 85 -14.24 -0.21 21.60
N PRO A 86 -14.31 0.45 22.77
CA PRO A 86 -14.99 1.73 22.90
C PRO A 86 -14.48 2.78 21.90
N LYS A 87 -15.37 3.63 21.41
CA LYS A 87 -15.10 4.70 20.43
C LYS A 87 -14.85 4.24 18.99
N ILE A 88 -14.90 2.93 18.68
CA ILE A 88 -14.70 2.42 17.32
C ILE A 88 -16.03 1.97 16.76
N PHE A 89 -16.44 2.57 15.64
CA PHE A 89 -17.74 2.35 15.01
C PHE A 89 -17.67 1.65 13.65
N PHE A 90 -16.52 1.76 12.95
CA PHE A 90 -16.30 1.20 11.61
C PHE A 90 -14.94 0.50 11.51
N ASN A 91 -14.76 -0.35 10.51
CA ASN A 91 -13.54 -1.14 10.25
C ASN A 91 -13.02 -1.86 11.51
N LYS A 92 -13.94 -2.46 12.26
CA LYS A 92 -13.69 -3.05 13.59
C LYS A 92 -12.78 -4.27 13.52
N ASP A 93 -12.75 -4.95 12.40
CA ASP A 93 -11.95 -6.13 12.12
C ASP A 93 -10.43 -5.87 12.20
N GLU A 94 -9.98 -4.66 11.83
CA GLU A 94 -8.58 -4.26 11.97
C GLU A 94 -8.31 -3.39 13.22
N ALA A 95 -9.34 -3.10 14.01
CA ALA A 95 -9.21 -2.26 15.18
C ALA A 95 -8.55 -2.99 16.36
N TYR A 96 -7.77 -2.27 17.15
CA TYR A 96 -7.15 -2.82 18.36
C TYR A 96 -6.99 -1.78 19.46
N ARG A 97 -6.83 -2.28 20.71
CA ARG A 97 -6.30 -1.53 21.83
C ARG A 97 -5.02 -2.20 22.29
N LEU A 98 -3.92 -1.48 22.24
CA LEU A 98 -2.63 -1.90 22.80
C LEU A 98 -2.36 -1.11 24.05
N ARG A 99 -2.26 -1.80 25.19
CA ARG A 99 -1.96 -1.17 26.48
C ARG A 99 -0.69 -1.74 27.05
N ILE A 100 0.25 -0.87 27.36
CA ILE A 100 1.53 -1.18 27.98
C ILE A 100 1.54 -0.56 29.37
N THR A 101 1.76 -1.39 30.39
CA THR A 101 1.83 -0.99 31.79
C THR A 101 3.06 -1.63 32.43
N PRO A 102 3.49 -1.20 33.63
CA PRO A 102 4.60 -1.86 34.33
C PRO A 102 4.39 -3.36 34.59
N SER A 103 3.14 -3.84 34.63
CA SER A 103 2.82 -5.25 34.85
C SER A 103 2.82 -6.10 33.58
N GLY A 104 2.72 -5.48 32.39
CA GLY A 104 2.70 -6.21 31.14
C GLY A 104 2.02 -5.48 29.99
N ILE A 105 1.82 -6.23 28.91
CA ILE A 105 1.28 -5.78 27.63
C ILE A 105 -0.03 -6.51 27.37
N SER A 106 -1.09 -5.78 27.01
CA SER A 106 -2.32 -6.36 26.48
C SER A 106 -2.64 -5.82 25.10
N ILE A 107 -3.11 -6.70 24.21
CA ILE A 107 -3.64 -6.36 22.90
C ILE A 107 -5.04 -6.96 22.82
N ASP A 108 -6.03 -6.10 22.73
CA ASP A 108 -7.43 -6.47 22.62
C ASP A 108 -7.97 -6.05 21.25
N SER A 109 -8.75 -6.92 20.61
CA SER A 109 -9.37 -6.64 19.31
C SER A 109 -10.65 -7.44 19.12
N PRO A 110 -11.61 -6.96 18.33
CA PRO A 110 -12.76 -7.77 17.91
C PRO A 110 -12.40 -8.93 16.97
N ASP A 111 -11.25 -8.86 16.30
CA ASP A 111 -10.82 -9.86 15.31
C ASP A 111 -9.32 -10.15 15.42
N ILE A 112 -8.92 -11.32 14.93
CA ILE A 112 -7.50 -11.75 14.92
C ILE A 112 -6.64 -10.83 14.05
N VAL A 113 -7.21 -10.23 13.00
CA VAL A 113 -6.49 -9.27 12.14
C VAL A 113 -6.12 -8.03 12.94
N GLY A 114 -7.02 -7.50 13.75
CA GLY A 114 -6.71 -6.35 14.61
C GLY A 114 -5.68 -6.68 15.70
N LEU A 115 -5.69 -7.90 16.27
CA LEU A 115 -4.60 -8.36 17.15
C LEU A 115 -3.25 -8.31 16.44
N TYR A 116 -3.21 -8.75 15.19
CA TYR A 116 -2.01 -8.71 14.36
C TYR A 116 -1.55 -7.26 14.09
N ARG A 117 -2.49 -6.32 13.82
CA ARG A 117 -2.16 -4.88 13.70
C ARG A 117 -1.57 -4.32 15.00
N GLY A 118 -2.09 -4.76 16.14
CA GLY A 118 -1.53 -4.41 17.46
C GLY A 118 -0.10 -4.91 17.64
N LEU A 119 0.22 -6.14 17.20
CA LEU A 119 1.59 -6.68 17.21
C LEU A 119 2.53 -5.87 16.30
N GLN A 120 2.09 -5.44 15.12
CA GLN A 120 2.88 -4.58 14.24
C GLN A 120 3.23 -3.24 14.91
N THR A 121 2.29 -2.65 15.66
CA THR A 121 2.54 -1.44 16.44
C THR A 121 3.49 -1.71 17.60
N LEU A 122 3.32 -2.82 18.31
CA LEU A 122 4.24 -3.24 19.36
C LEU A 122 5.68 -3.43 18.83
N GLU A 123 5.83 -4.02 17.66
CA GLU A 123 7.14 -4.18 16.99
C GLU A 123 7.83 -2.83 16.75
N GLN A 124 7.09 -1.84 16.25
CA GLN A 124 7.64 -0.50 16.04
C GLN A 124 8.02 0.17 17.38
N LEU A 125 7.24 -0.04 18.45
CA LEU A 125 7.59 0.45 19.78
C LEU A 125 8.87 -0.20 20.33
N ILE A 126 9.04 -1.51 20.12
CA ILE A 126 10.28 -2.23 20.48
C ILE A 126 11.47 -1.66 19.70
N LEU A 127 11.32 -1.45 18.40
CA LEU A 127 12.36 -0.89 17.53
C LEU A 127 12.74 0.55 17.91
N SER A 128 11.77 1.34 18.38
CA SER A 128 11.94 2.75 18.73
C SER A 128 12.24 3.00 20.21
N ALA A 129 12.33 1.94 21.02
CA ALA A 129 12.60 2.06 22.46
C ALA A 129 13.90 2.81 22.74
N ASP A 130 13.85 3.76 23.66
CA ASP A 130 14.99 4.55 24.11
C ASP A 130 15.92 3.77 25.06
N ARG A 131 15.36 2.74 25.72
CA ARG A 131 16.07 1.82 26.61
C ARG A 131 15.89 0.38 26.15
N LYS A 132 16.99 -0.32 25.98
CA LYS A 132 16.96 -1.73 25.62
C LYS A 132 16.24 -2.55 26.70
N GLY A 133 15.25 -3.34 26.29
CA GLY A 133 14.49 -4.23 27.19
C GLY A 133 13.37 -3.56 27.97
N GLU A 134 13.07 -2.27 27.74
CA GLU A 134 11.99 -1.55 28.38
C GLU A 134 11.15 -0.75 27.38
N LEU A 135 9.84 -0.79 27.54
CA LEU A 135 8.90 0.06 26.80
C LEU A 135 8.25 1.09 27.72
N GLU A 136 8.02 2.28 27.21
CA GLU A 136 7.23 3.30 27.90
C GLU A 136 5.77 2.87 28.03
N ALA A 137 5.16 3.10 29.18
CA ALA A 137 3.76 2.78 29.40
C ALA A 137 2.86 3.71 28.60
N CYS A 138 1.91 3.11 27.84
CA CYS A 138 0.95 3.84 27.01
C CYS A 138 -0.34 3.05 26.82
N ASP A 139 -1.38 3.74 26.36
CA ASP A 139 -2.66 3.19 25.92
C ASP A 139 -2.94 3.70 24.52
N ILE A 140 -2.99 2.80 23.55
CA ILE A 140 -3.21 3.09 22.13
C ILE A 140 -4.53 2.46 21.74
N ILE A 141 -5.45 3.27 21.17
CA ILE A 141 -6.67 2.80 20.51
C ILE A 141 -6.56 3.17 19.05
N ASP A 142 -6.65 2.18 18.17
CA ASP A 142 -6.31 2.39 16.78
C ASP A 142 -7.17 1.57 15.82
N TRP A 143 -7.44 2.14 14.64
CA TRP A 143 -8.25 1.53 13.59
C TRP A 143 -8.00 2.24 12.25
N PRO A 144 -8.15 1.55 11.11
CA PRO A 144 -7.99 2.19 9.82
C PRO A 144 -9.23 3.00 9.41
N ALA A 145 -9.00 4.16 8.78
CA ALA A 145 -10.06 4.91 8.12
C ALA A 145 -10.57 4.19 6.86
N PHE A 146 -9.67 3.53 6.12
CA PHE A 146 -9.99 2.79 4.91
C PHE A 146 -9.62 1.30 5.04
N ARG A 147 -10.50 0.42 4.50
CA ARG A 147 -10.31 -1.03 4.56
C ARG A 147 -9.13 -1.53 3.74
N MET A 148 -8.81 -0.91 2.61
CA MET A 148 -7.76 -1.33 1.72
C MET A 148 -6.63 -0.30 1.63
N ARG A 149 -5.41 -0.78 1.75
CA ARG A 149 -4.16 -0.02 1.68
C ARG A 149 -3.16 -0.87 0.91
N GLY A 150 -3.15 -0.69 -0.41
CA GLY A 150 -2.50 -1.61 -1.32
C GLY A 150 -1.30 -1.05 -2.05
N LEU A 151 -0.48 -1.98 -2.52
CA LEU A 151 0.55 -1.77 -3.51
C LEU A 151 0.23 -2.61 -4.74
N MET A 152 0.23 -2.00 -5.93
CA MET A 152 0.22 -2.68 -7.20
C MET A 152 1.60 -2.64 -7.84
N LEU A 153 2.04 -3.77 -8.38
CA LEU A 153 3.27 -3.89 -9.15
C LEU A 153 2.95 -4.30 -10.58
N GLY A 154 3.34 -3.45 -11.54
CA GLY A 154 3.34 -3.77 -12.95
C GLY A 154 4.50 -4.71 -13.28
N LEU A 155 4.20 -5.98 -13.54
CA LEU A 155 5.19 -7.02 -13.77
C LEU A 155 5.33 -7.38 -15.25
N GLY A 156 4.49 -6.80 -16.11
CA GLY A 156 4.56 -7.03 -17.55
C GLY A 156 5.91 -6.62 -18.12
N ASP A 157 6.28 -5.37 -17.98
CA ASP A 157 7.56 -4.83 -18.47
C ASP A 157 8.73 -5.05 -17.51
N THR A 158 8.46 -5.48 -16.29
CA THR A 158 9.47 -5.80 -15.28
C THR A 158 9.28 -7.21 -14.74
N PHE A 159 10.32 -7.74 -14.14
CA PHE A 159 10.24 -8.99 -13.38
C PHE A 159 10.84 -8.82 -12.00
N VAL A 160 10.07 -9.09 -10.98
CA VAL A 160 10.52 -9.06 -9.58
C VAL A 160 10.71 -10.50 -9.09
N PRO A 161 11.94 -10.93 -8.74
CA PRO A 161 12.17 -12.28 -8.24
C PRO A 161 11.35 -12.58 -6.97
N MET A 162 11.01 -13.85 -6.77
CA MET A 162 10.19 -14.31 -5.64
C MET A 162 10.74 -13.88 -4.28
N ASP A 163 12.05 -13.98 -4.07
CA ASP A 163 12.67 -13.56 -2.80
C ASP A 163 12.46 -12.08 -2.52
N GLU A 164 12.47 -11.27 -3.57
CA GLU A 164 12.20 -9.84 -3.43
C GLU A 164 10.72 -9.56 -3.16
N LEU A 165 9.78 -10.24 -3.84
CA LEU A 165 8.35 -10.14 -3.52
C LEU A 165 8.07 -10.54 -2.06
N LYS A 166 8.64 -11.65 -1.61
CA LYS A 166 8.52 -12.11 -0.22
C LYS A 166 9.08 -11.08 0.78
N LYS A 167 10.21 -10.46 0.45
CA LYS A 167 10.80 -9.40 1.25
C LYS A 167 9.88 -8.17 1.32
N GLN A 168 9.28 -7.77 0.19
CA GLN A 168 8.34 -6.65 0.15
C GLN A 168 7.10 -6.93 0.99
N ILE A 169 6.52 -8.13 0.93
CA ILE A 169 5.38 -8.53 1.77
C ILE A 169 5.71 -8.35 3.25
N ARG A 170 6.84 -8.89 3.71
CA ARG A 170 7.25 -8.80 5.11
C ARG A 170 7.51 -7.37 5.55
N LEU A 171 8.11 -6.56 4.68
CA LEU A 171 8.44 -5.17 4.98
C LEU A 171 7.18 -4.29 5.03
N LEU A 172 6.33 -4.37 4.00
CA LEU A 172 5.15 -3.54 3.90
C LEU A 172 4.07 -3.90 4.92
N SER A 173 3.99 -5.17 5.32
CA SER A 173 3.07 -5.58 6.38
C SER A 173 3.32 -4.82 7.69
N GLN A 174 4.58 -4.51 8.03
CA GLN A 174 4.93 -3.76 9.25
C GLN A 174 4.30 -2.34 9.27
N TYR A 175 3.93 -1.82 8.10
CA TYR A 175 3.26 -0.53 7.94
C TYR A 175 1.76 -0.65 7.69
N LYS A 176 1.17 -1.81 8.05
CA LYS A 176 -0.27 -2.08 7.94
C LYS A 176 -0.81 -2.02 6.52
N VAL A 177 0.06 -2.17 5.50
CA VAL A 177 -0.36 -2.44 4.12
C VAL A 177 -1.03 -3.81 4.11
N ASN A 178 -2.18 -3.92 3.44
CA ASN A 178 -3.01 -5.11 3.49
C ASN A 178 -3.49 -5.62 2.12
N ALA A 179 -2.96 -5.08 1.03
CA ALA A 179 -3.21 -5.62 -0.30
C ALA A 179 -1.94 -5.56 -1.16
N LEU A 180 -1.68 -6.66 -1.87
CA LEU A 180 -0.67 -6.75 -2.91
C LEU A 180 -1.36 -7.11 -4.22
N HIS A 181 -1.31 -6.22 -5.17
CA HIS A 181 -1.92 -6.36 -6.48
C HIS A 181 -0.82 -6.60 -7.51
N LEU A 182 -0.90 -7.69 -8.24
CA LEU A 182 0.10 -8.10 -9.23
C LEU A 182 -0.49 -8.06 -10.63
N HIS A 183 -0.05 -7.10 -11.43
CA HIS A 183 -0.34 -7.03 -12.87
C HIS A 183 0.57 -8.02 -13.59
N LEU A 184 0.05 -9.24 -13.83
CA LEU A 184 0.85 -10.40 -14.24
C LEU A 184 0.99 -10.54 -15.76
N THR A 185 0.18 -9.83 -16.52
CA THR A 185 0.19 -9.93 -18.00
C THR A 185 0.11 -8.53 -18.60
N ASP A 186 0.84 -8.29 -19.69
CA ASP A 186 0.89 -7.03 -20.40
C ASP A 186 1.29 -7.27 -21.86
N ARG A 187 1.43 -6.20 -22.67
CA ARG A 187 1.61 -6.20 -24.14
C ARG A 187 2.55 -7.27 -24.68
N GLU A 188 3.75 -7.38 -24.12
CA GLU A 188 4.83 -8.22 -24.63
C GLU A 188 5.34 -9.23 -23.60
N ALA A 189 4.62 -9.39 -22.48
CA ALA A 189 5.03 -10.30 -21.43
C ALA A 189 3.83 -10.96 -20.73
N TRP A 190 3.96 -12.26 -20.51
CA TRP A 190 3.02 -13.07 -19.76
C TRP A 190 3.75 -13.70 -18.59
N ARG A 191 3.49 -13.23 -17.34
CA ARG A 191 4.18 -13.68 -16.14
C ARG A 191 3.43 -14.77 -15.36
N LEU A 192 2.22 -15.09 -15.77
CA LEU A 192 1.36 -16.09 -15.13
C LEU A 192 1.60 -17.46 -15.76
N GLY A 193 2.30 -18.36 -15.07
CA GLY A 193 2.48 -19.74 -15.49
C GLY A 193 1.16 -20.53 -15.44
N SER A 194 0.87 -21.28 -16.52
CA SER A 194 -0.29 -22.15 -16.63
C SER A 194 0.14 -23.55 -17.00
N LYS A 195 -0.47 -24.57 -16.37
CA LYS A 195 -0.29 -25.97 -16.78
C LYS A 195 -1.10 -26.30 -18.02
N ARG A 196 -2.24 -25.64 -18.21
CA ARG A 196 -3.13 -25.85 -19.36
C ARG A 196 -2.60 -25.18 -20.61
N TYR A 197 -1.97 -24.01 -20.48
CA TYR A 197 -1.50 -23.18 -21.59
C TYR A 197 -0.02 -22.76 -21.41
N PRO A 198 0.93 -23.71 -21.38
CA PRO A 198 2.34 -23.40 -21.19
C PRO A 198 2.94 -22.54 -22.31
N GLN A 199 2.30 -22.50 -23.49
CA GLN A 199 2.72 -21.70 -24.63
C GLN A 199 2.71 -20.20 -24.31
N LEU A 200 1.87 -19.73 -23.37
CA LEU A 200 1.77 -18.31 -22.99
C LEU A 200 3.05 -17.79 -22.33
N THR A 201 3.84 -18.67 -21.71
CA THR A 201 5.12 -18.31 -21.07
C THR A 201 6.34 -18.78 -21.86
N ASP A 202 6.15 -19.34 -23.09
CA ASP A 202 7.25 -19.77 -23.94
C ASP A 202 8.10 -18.54 -24.33
N PRO A 203 9.42 -18.56 -24.11
CA PRO A 203 10.33 -17.45 -24.40
C PRO A 203 10.22 -16.91 -25.82
N LYS A 204 9.86 -17.77 -26.80
CA LYS A 204 9.72 -17.35 -28.21
C LYS A 204 8.55 -16.37 -28.47
N HIS A 205 7.58 -16.32 -27.56
CA HIS A 205 6.40 -15.45 -27.69
C HIS A 205 6.50 -14.18 -26.83
N THR A 206 7.46 -14.14 -25.90
CA THR A 206 7.65 -13.03 -24.94
C THR A 206 8.79 -12.15 -25.42
N ALA A 207 8.51 -10.89 -25.77
CA ALA A 207 9.55 -9.95 -26.22
C ALA A 207 10.32 -9.32 -25.06
N ILE A 208 9.68 -9.12 -23.91
CA ILE A 208 10.28 -8.50 -22.73
C ILE A 208 10.65 -9.54 -21.72
N LEU A 209 11.95 -9.65 -21.37
CA LEU A 209 12.50 -10.60 -20.41
C LEU A 209 12.01 -12.05 -20.67
N PRO A 210 12.38 -12.66 -21.81
CA PRO A 210 11.96 -14.01 -22.18
C PRO A 210 12.32 -15.03 -21.11
N GLY A 211 11.41 -15.96 -20.80
CA GLY A 211 11.62 -17.00 -19.81
C GLY A 211 11.49 -16.55 -18.35
N LYS A 212 11.18 -15.27 -18.10
CA LYS A 212 10.89 -14.76 -16.75
C LYS A 212 9.39 -14.79 -16.51
N TYR A 213 8.94 -15.71 -15.66
CA TYR A 213 7.55 -15.85 -15.24
C TYR A 213 7.47 -16.56 -13.88
N TYR A 214 6.32 -16.49 -13.24
CA TYR A 214 6.04 -17.20 -12.00
C TYR A 214 5.37 -18.53 -12.33
N ILE A 215 5.96 -19.63 -11.90
CA ILE A 215 5.30 -20.93 -11.99
C ILE A 215 4.11 -20.98 -11.01
N PRO A 216 3.13 -21.85 -11.22
CA PRO A 216 1.98 -21.93 -10.31
C PRO A 216 2.35 -22.08 -8.82
N ALA A 217 3.39 -22.85 -8.50
CA ALA A 217 3.87 -23.01 -7.13
C ALA A 217 4.42 -21.70 -6.51
N ASP A 218 5.03 -20.83 -7.30
CA ASP A 218 5.49 -19.51 -6.82
C ASP A 218 4.32 -18.66 -6.34
N LEU A 219 3.21 -18.65 -7.11
CA LEU A 219 2.03 -17.87 -6.75
C LEU A 219 1.28 -18.48 -5.56
N GLU A 220 1.26 -19.81 -5.44
CA GLU A 220 0.71 -20.51 -4.27
C GLU A 220 1.51 -20.14 -3.00
N GLU A 221 2.85 -20.20 -3.05
CA GLU A 221 3.72 -19.78 -1.95
C GLU A 221 3.51 -18.30 -1.60
N LEU A 222 3.39 -17.44 -2.61
CA LEU A 222 3.16 -16.01 -2.41
C LEU A 222 1.81 -15.75 -1.74
N ALA A 223 0.75 -16.45 -2.17
CA ALA A 223 -0.59 -16.32 -1.58
C ALA A 223 -0.58 -16.75 -0.11
N HIS A 224 0.09 -17.86 0.21
CA HIS A 224 0.24 -18.33 1.59
C HIS A 224 0.98 -17.29 2.46
N LEU A 225 2.11 -16.78 1.99
CA LEU A 225 2.85 -15.73 2.70
C LEU A 225 2.02 -14.46 2.89
N CYS A 226 1.24 -14.05 1.89
CA CYS A 226 0.32 -12.93 2.02
C CYS A 226 -0.71 -13.17 3.13
N GLN A 227 -1.31 -14.37 3.19
CA GLN A 227 -2.27 -14.72 4.25
C GLN A 227 -1.63 -14.67 5.65
N GLU A 228 -0.42 -15.21 5.82
CA GLU A 228 0.34 -15.12 7.08
C GLU A 228 0.52 -13.68 7.55
N HIS A 229 0.80 -12.78 6.61
CA HIS A 229 1.01 -11.36 6.87
C HIS A 229 -0.27 -10.50 6.83
N ARG A 230 -1.46 -11.14 6.73
CA ARG A 230 -2.76 -10.44 6.64
C ARG A 230 -2.80 -9.45 5.48
N ILE A 231 -2.24 -9.86 4.35
CA ILE A 231 -2.24 -9.14 3.07
C ILE A 231 -3.12 -9.92 2.09
N THR A 232 -4.01 -9.24 1.41
CA THR A 232 -4.83 -9.79 0.33
C THR A 232 -4.01 -9.77 -0.96
N LEU A 233 -3.74 -10.93 -1.54
CA LEU A 233 -3.17 -11.03 -2.88
C LEU A 233 -4.29 -10.82 -3.92
N ILE A 234 -4.04 -9.98 -4.91
CA ILE A 234 -4.95 -9.69 -6.03
C ILE A 234 -4.20 -9.94 -7.33
N PRO A 235 -4.38 -11.09 -7.96
CA PRO A 235 -3.82 -11.35 -9.28
C PRO A 235 -4.64 -10.61 -10.35
N GLU A 236 -3.95 -10.04 -11.34
CA GLU A 236 -4.54 -9.29 -12.43
C GLU A 236 -4.17 -9.88 -13.79
N LEU A 237 -5.18 -10.04 -14.64
CA LEU A 237 -5.04 -10.42 -16.04
C LEU A 237 -5.42 -9.25 -16.95
N ASP A 238 -4.51 -8.89 -17.84
CA ASP A 238 -4.77 -7.90 -18.87
C ASP A 238 -5.51 -8.53 -20.04
N LEU A 239 -6.73 -8.07 -20.30
CA LEU A 239 -7.59 -8.52 -21.38
C LEU A 239 -7.44 -7.68 -22.66
N ALA A 240 -6.61 -6.64 -22.61
CA ALA A 240 -6.39 -5.73 -23.74
C ALA A 240 -4.94 -5.76 -24.21
N GLY A 241 -4.02 -5.32 -23.37
CA GLY A 241 -2.61 -5.18 -23.71
C GLY A 241 -1.95 -6.51 -24.08
N ALA A 242 -2.24 -7.58 -23.34
CA ALA A 242 -1.68 -8.92 -23.58
C ALA A 242 -2.25 -9.65 -24.82
N SER A 243 -3.18 -9.06 -25.56
CA SER A 243 -3.90 -9.71 -26.66
C SER A 243 -2.98 -10.14 -27.83
N ALA A 244 -1.97 -9.37 -28.15
CA ALA A 244 -1.02 -9.68 -29.21
C ALA A 244 -0.15 -10.89 -28.88
N LEU A 245 0.38 -10.97 -27.64
CA LEU A 245 1.14 -12.12 -27.15
C LEU A 245 0.27 -13.37 -27.12
N PHE A 246 -0.95 -13.26 -26.59
CA PHE A 246 -1.91 -14.34 -26.53
C PHE A 246 -2.17 -14.94 -27.92
N SER A 247 -2.40 -14.08 -28.92
CA SER A 247 -2.65 -14.49 -30.31
C SER A 247 -1.43 -15.17 -30.94
N ARG A 248 -0.22 -14.65 -30.69
CA ARG A 248 1.02 -15.32 -31.16
C ARG A 248 1.22 -16.70 -30.53
N ALA A 249 0.92 -16.82 -29.24
CA ALA A 249 1.14 -18.06 -28.49
C ALA A 249 0.13 -19.16 -28.85
N LEU A 250 -1.11 -18.82 -29.11
CA LEU A 250 -2.20 -19.78 -29.24
C LEU A 250 -2.76 -19.89 -30.67
N GLY A 251 -2.40 -18.97 -31.56
CA GLY A 251 -2.81 -19.01 -32.98
C GLY A 251 -4.22 -18.47 -33.28
N PHE A 252 -4.88 -17.82 -32.27
CA PHE A 252 -6.19 -17.19 -32.43
C PHE A 252 -6.33 -15.98 -31.54
N GLU A 253 -7.24 -15.08 -31.87
CA GLU A 253 -7.44 -13.84 -31.14
C GLU A 253 -8.01 -14.07 -29.71
N MET A 254 -7.52 -13.31 -28.73
CA MET A 254 -7.98 -13.35 -27.34
C MET A 254 -9.49 -13.05 -27.22
N HIS A 255 -9.98 -12.08 -28.00
CA HIS A 255 -11.40 -11.66 -27.98
C HIS A 255 -12.32 -12.55 -28.84
N SER A 256 -11.81 -13.59 -29.45
CA SER A 256 -12.64 -14.58 -30.19
C SER A 256 -13.42 -15.47 -29.18
N PRO A 257 -14.48 -16.18 -29.67
CA PRO A 257 -15.16 -17.17 -28.81
C PRO A 257 -14.23 -18.25 -28.27
N GLN A 258 -13.19 -18.63 -29.01
CA GLN A 258 -12.17 -19.58 -28.60
C GLN A 258 -11.26 -18.97 -27.54
N GLY A 259 -10.81 -17.72 -27.71
CA GLY A 259 -10.00 -17.00 -26.75
C GLY A 259 -10.74 -16.79 -25.42
N LYS A 260 -12.02 -16.39 -25.48
CA LYS A 260 -12.86 -16.26 -24.30
C LYS A 260 -12.96 -17.57 -23.49
N ARG A 261 -13.05 -18.72 -24.17
CA ARG A 261 -13.05 -20.03 -23.52
C ARG A 261 -11.72 -20.30 -22.80
N VAL A 262 -10.60 -20.03 -23.47
CA VAL A 262 -9.26 -20.17 -22.87
C VAL A 262 -9.10 -19.26 -21.66
N LEU A 263 -9.55 -18.01 -21.71
CA LEU A 263 -9.52 -17.09 -20.57
C LEU A 263 -10.34 -17.62 -19.39
N LYS A 264 -11.52 -18.18 -19.63
CA LYS A 264 -12.31 -18.83 -18.57
C LYS A 264 -11.56 -20.01 -17.95
N GLU A 265 -10.88 -20.81 -18.75
CA GLU A 265 -10.08 -21.93 -18.24
C GLU A 265 -8.85 -21.47 -17.44
N LEU A 266 -8.19 -20.38 -17.85
CA LEU A 266 -7.10 -19.76 -17.10
C LEU A 266 -7.58 -19.19 -15.76
N LEU A 267 -8.72 -18.49 -15.74
CA LEU A 267 -9.34 -17.96 -14.53
C LEU A 267 -9.76 -19.08 -13.58
N THR A 268 -10.26 -20.18 -14.13
CA THR A 268 -10.59 -21.38 -13.34
C THR A 268 -9.32 -21.99 -12.73
N GLU A 269 -8.26 -22.21 -13.52
CA GLU A 269 -6.98 -22.71 -13.04
C GLU A 269 -6.40 -21.83 -11.93
N LEU A 270 -6.45 -20.51 -12.11
CA LEU A 270 -6.00 -19.54 -11.12
C LEU A 270 -6.81 -19.62 -9.82
N SER A 271 -8.14 -19.69 -9.92
CA SER A 271 -9.03 -19.76 -8.77
C SER A 271 -8.95 -21.06 -8.00
N GLU A 272 -8.73 -22.20 -8.69
CA GLU A 272 -8.54 -23.52 -8.07
C GLU A 272 -7.25 -23.58 -7.24
N ARG A 273 -6.23 -22.82 -7.63
CA ARG A 273 -4.91 -22.84 -7.01
C ARG A 273 -4.73 -21.81 -5.91
N LEU A 274 -5.28 -20.63 -6.11
CA LEU A 274 -5.08 -19.51 -5.21
C LEU A 274 -6.34 -19.24 -4.40
N ASP A 275 -6.21 -19.36 -3.09
CA ASP A 275 -7.28 -18.90 -2.19
C ASP A 275 -7.21 -17.38 -2.01
N VAL A 276 -7.69 -16.68 -3.04
CA VAL A 276 -7.74 -15.21 -3.10
C VAL A 276 -9.19 -14.74 -3.21
N PRO A 277 -9.58 -13.67 -2.50
CA PRO A 277 -10.97 -13.18 -2.57
C PRO A 277 -11.28 -12.41 -3.86
N TYR A 278 -10.26 -11.92 -4.55
CA TYR A 278 -10.40 -11.06 -5.71
C TYR A 278 -9.55 -11.55 -6.88
N ILE A 279 -10.06 -11.38 -8.10
CA ILE A 279 -9.31 -11.45 -9.36
C ILE A 279 -9.58 -10.16 -10.13
N HIS A 280 -8.54 -9.49 -10.60
CA HIS A 280 -8.66 -8.26 -11.36
C HIS A 280 -8.56 -8.52 -12.85
N LEU A 281 -9.46 -7.90 -13.62
CA LEU A 281 -9.53 -7.97 -15.07
C LEU A 281 -9.34 -6.57 -15.64
N VAL A 282 -8.30 -6.36 -16.47
CA VAL A 282 -8.09 -5.09 -17.16
C VAL A 282 -9.08 -4.96 -18.32
N THR A 283 -9.86 -3.91 -18.30
CA THR A 283 -11.00 -3.74 -19.21
C THR A 283 -11.07 -2.39 -19.91
N ASP A 284 -10.32 -1.41 -19.45
CA ASP A 284 -10.39 -0.01 -19.88
C ASP A 284 -9.87 0.22 -21.31
N GLU A 285 -8.86 -0.54 -21.75
CA GLU A 285 -8.32 -0.50 -23.11
C GLU A 285 -8.93 -1.57 -24.04
N ALA A 286 -9.75 -2.47 -23.48
CA ALA A 286 -10.37 -3.53 -24.26
C ALA A 286 -11.55 -3.01 -25.07
N SER A 287 -11.48 -3.13 -26.38
CA SER A 287 -12.61 -2.87 -27.29
C SER A 287 -13.04 -4.17 -27.98
N PRO A 288 -13.56 -5.15 -27.26
CA PRO A 288 -13.98 -6.41 -27.86
C PRO A 288 -15.16 -6.19 -28.80
N LYS A 289 -15.18 -6.92 -29.92
CA LYS A 289 -16.30 -6.91 -30.87
C LYS A 289 -17.60 -7.41 -30.24
N ASP A 290 -17.49 -8.31 -29.24
CA ASP A 290 -18.63 -8.77 -28.43
C ASP A 290 -18.76 -7.90 -27.18
N PRO A 291 -19.81 -7.08 -27.04
CA PRO A 291 -20.00 -6.22 -25.89
C PRO A 291 -20.23 -7.00 -24.58
N ARG A 292 -20.53 -8.31 -24.66
CA ARG A 292 -20.70 -9.17 -23.49
C ARG A 292 -19.40 -9.85 -23.05
N PHE A 293 -18.31 -9.68 -23.79
CA PHE A 293 -17.04 -10.36 -23.52
C PHE A 293 -16.58 -10.18 -22.08
N THR A 294 -16.46 -8.94 -21.63
CA THR A 294 -16.00 -8.64 -20.26
C THR A 294 -17.01 -9.06 -19.19
N SER A 295 -18.31 -8.78 -19.40
CA SER A 295 -19.35 -9.16 -18.44
C SER A 295 -19.47 -10.68 -18.26
N GLU A 296 -19.23 -11.46 -19.29
CA GLU A 296 -19.20 -12.93 -19.18
C GLU A 296 -17.96 -13.43 -18.42
N LEU A 297 -16.81 -12.77 -18.54
CA LEU A 297 -15.61 -13.11 -17.74
C LEU A 297 -15.79 -12.72 -16.29
N VAL A 298 -16.39 -11.55 -16.01
CA VAL A 298 -16.76 -11.14 -14.65
C VAL A 298 -17.71 -12.16 -14.02
N ALA A 299 -18.79 -12.52 -14.72
CA ALA A 299 -19.73 -13.52 -14.25
C ALA A 299 -19.08 -14.89 -14.00
N HIS A 300 -18.08 -15.25 -14.83
CA HIS A 300 -17.30 -16.47 -14.63
C HIS A 300 -16.47 -16.41 -13.35
N VAL A 301 -15.75 -15.32 -13.08
CA VAL A 301 -15.01 -15.10 -11.82
C VAL A 301 -15.93 -15.22 -10.61
N GLU A 302 -17.12 -14.61 -10.68
CA GLU A 302 -18.11 -14.68 -9.61
C GLU A 302 -18.64 -16.11 -9.41
N SER A 303 -18.84 -16.86 -10.51
CA SER A 303 -19.28 -18.27 -10.44
C SER A 303 -18.24 -19.18 -9.77
N LEU A 304 -16.97 -18.78 -9.74
CA LEU A 304 -15.88 -19.45 -9.03
C LEU A 304 -15.81 -19.07 -7.54
N GLY A 305 -16.77 -18.25 -7.04
CA GLY A 305 -16.81 -17.78 -5.65
C GLY A 305 -15.83 -16.65 -5.37
N ARG A 306 -15.27 -16.00 -6.37
CA ARG A 306 -14.36 -14.85 -6.25
C ARG A 306 -15.08 -13.57 -6.65
N LYS A 307 -14.57 -12.42 -6.22
CA LYS A 307 -15.05 -11.11 -6.68
C LYS A 307 -14.18 -10.60 -7.80
N ALA A 308 -14.81 -10.11 -8.86
CA ALA A 308 -14.08 -9.42 -9.91
C ALA A 308 -13.80 -7.97 -9.51
N ILE A 309 -12.61 -7.49 -9.84
CA ILE A 309 -12.25 -6.08 -9.86
C ILE A 309 -12.03 -5.71 -11.32
N VAL A 310 -12.44 -4.52 -11.72
CA VAL A 310 -12.22 -4.00 -13.07
C VAL A 310 -11.75 -2.56 -12.98
N TRP A 311 -10.97 -2.12 -13.99
CA TRP A 311 -10.68 -0.70 -14.13
C TRP A 311 -11.96 0.07 -14.48
N ASP A 312 -11.99 1.34 -14.04
CA ASP A 312 -13.18 2.18 -14.20
C ASP A 312 -13.71 2.15 -15.61
N PRO A 313 -14.91 1.72 -15.70
CA PRO A 313 -15.53 1.69 -16.96
C PRO A 313 -16.59 2.65 -17.12
N THR A 314 -16.72 2.98 -18.16
CA THR A 314 -17.97 3.34 -18.81
C THR A 314 -19.08 2.35 -18.38
N ALA A 315 -19.72 2.61 -17.27
CA ALA A 315 -21.07 2.18 -16.87
C ALA A 315 -21.66 0.83 -17.39
N GLN A 316 -20.85 -0.12 -17.88
CA GLN A 316 -21.36 -1.35 -18.49
C GLN A 316 -21.81 -2.42 -17.51
N PHE A 317 -21.42 -2.32 -16.24
CA PHE A 317 -21.62 -3.40 -15.28
C PHE A 317 -22.85 -3.22 -14.37
N GLY A 318 -23.51 -2.07 -14.40
CA GLY A 318 -24.64 -1.79 -13.52
C GLY A 318 -24.27 -1.82 -12.03
N GLU A 319 -25.28 -1.87 -11.15
CA GLU A 319 -25.08 -1.88 -9.70
C GLU A 319 -24.61 -3.23 -9.12
N LYS A 320 -24.33 -4.23 -9.96
CA LYS A 320 -24.02 -5.60 -9.50
C LYS A 320 -22.55 -5.77 -9.16
N ALA A 321 -22.28 -6.03 -7.92
CA ALA A 321 -21.18 -6.82 -7.31
C ALA A 321 -19.71 -6.62 -7.77
N VAL A 322 -19.40 -5.72 -8.69
CA VAL A 322 -18.04 -5.48 -9.19
C VAL A 322 -17.38 -4.39 -8.37
N ASP A 323 -16.25 -4.70 -7.73
CA ASP A 323 -15.43 -3.67 -7.13
C ASP A 323 -14.68 -2.93 -8.25
N LEU A 324 -14.98 -1.66 -8.43
CA LEU A 324 -14.37 -0.83 -9.47
C LEU A 324 -13.05 -0.25 -8.98
N LEU A 325 -12.01 -0.37 -9.79
CA LEU A 325 -10.75 0.31 -9.59
C LEU A 325 -10.71 1.53 -10.50
N HIS A 326 -10.71 2.72 -9.90
CA HIS A 326 -10.57 3.95 -10.66
C HIS A 326 -9.10 4.26 -10.93
N LEU A 327 -8.69 4.17 -12.19
CA LEU A 327 -7.42 4.73 -12.61
C LEU A 327 -7.52 6.24 -12.66
N SER A 328 -6.64 6.88 -11.93
CA SER A 328 -6.33 8.24 -12.27
C SER A 328 -5.24 8.22 -13.36
N SER A 329 -5.51 8.85 -14.47
CA SER A 329 -4.61 8.91 -15.61
C SER A 329 -3.22 9.39 -15.21
N ALA A 330 -2.21 8.61 -15.52
CA ALA A 330 -0.79 8.73 -15.25
C ALA A 330 -0.34 8.28 -13.86
N LYS A 331 0.26 7.10 -13.81
CA LYS A 331 1.28 6.61 -12.87
C LYS A 331 1.11 7.05 -11.41
N GLY A 332 0.42 6.29 -10.59
CA GLY A 332 0.40 6.57 -9.19
C GLY A 332 -0.69 5.95 -8.34
N LEU A 333 -1.78 6.62 -8.08
CA LEU A 333 -2.75 6.19 -7.10
C LEU A 333 -4.04 5.75 -7.74
N SER A 334 -4.40 4.52 -7.53
CA SER A 334 -5.71 3.98 -7.87
C SER A 334 -6.55 3.81 -6.63
N THR A 335 -7.85 4.01 -6.74
CA THR A 335 -8.76 3.94 -5.60
C THR A 335 -9.84 2.92 -5.87
N TYR A 336 -10.13 2.09 -4.86
CA TYR A 336 -11.28 1.20 -4.90
C TYR A 336 -12.52 1.97 -4.44
N ALA A 337 -13.48 2.13 -5.33
CA ALA A 337 -14.79 2.67 -4.99
C ALA A 337 -15.86 1.68 -5.44
N GLN A 338 -16.88 1.47 -4.64
CA GLN A 338 -18.14 0.93 -5.16
C GLN A 338 -18.84 2.02 -5.98
N PRO A 339 -19.64 1.65 -6.98
CA PRO A 339 -20.20 2.60 -7.93
C PRO A 339 -21.11 3.60 -7.21
N ALA A 340 -20.61 4.75 -6.96
CA ALA A 340 -21.36 5.96 -6.72
C ALA A 340 -20.58 7.06 -7.41
N THR A 341 -21.07 7.41 -8.56
CA THR A 341 -20.94 8.70 -9.21
C THR A 341 -19.94 9.65 -8.53
N GLU A 342 -18.90 9.95 -9.28
CA GLU A 342 -18.00 11.07 -9.08
C GLU A 342 -16.85 10.89 -8.08
N ALA A 343 -15.71 10.67 -8.58
CA ALA A 343 -14.53 11.50 -8.40
C ALA A 343 -13.32 10.80 -9.01
N ARG A 344 -12.96 11.20 -10.18
CA ARG A 344 -11.70 10.82 -10.82
C ARG A 344 -10.55 11.37 -9.99
N LEU A 345 -9.89 10.52 -9.21
CA LEU A 345 -8.61 10.84 -8.63
C LEU A 345 -7.57 10.79 -9.74
N ARG A 346 -6.92 11.90 -10.01
CA ARG A 346 -5.76 11.91 -10.92
C ARG A 346 -4.51 11.61 -10.15
N ALA A 347 -3.74 10.67 -10.64
CA ALA A 347 -2.42 10.33 -10.15
C ALA A 347 -1.40 11.39 -10.56
N PHE A 348 -0.30 11.43 -9.82
CA PHE A 348 0.83 12.30 -10.09
C PHE A 348 1.89 11.53 -10.87
N GLU A 349 2.54 12.20 -11.83
CA GLU A 349 3.73 11.67 -12.47
C GLU A 349 4.90 11.62 -11.49
N ALA A 350 5.63 10.52 -11.46
CA ALA A 350 6.74 10.27 -10.54
C ALA A 350 8.04 11.01 -10.92
N SER A 351 7.94 12.19 -11.56
CA SER A 351 9.10 12.89 -12.09
C SER A 351 9.81 13.85 -11.13
N ALA A 352 9.22 14.13 -9.95
CA ALA A 352 9.82 14.99 -8.93
C ALA A 352 9.52 14.45 -7.51
N PRO A 353 10.33 13.56 -6.95
CA PRO A 353 10.02 12.79 -5.75
C PRO A 353 9.53 13.60 -4.54
N SER A 354 10.13 14.75 -4.27
CA SER A 354 9.82 15.51 -3.05
C SER A 354 8.50 16.30 -3.12
N ALA A 355 8.15 16.85 -4.26
CA ALA A 355 6.89 17.59 -4.44
C ALA A 355 5.70 16.63 -4.49
N ASP A 356 5.88 15.50 -5.12
CA ASP A 356 4.84 14.47 -5.27
C ASP A 356 4.49 13.81 -3.94
N LEU A 357 5.46 13.63 -3.04
CA LEU A 357 5.22 13.02 -1.73
C LEU A 357 4.35 13.89 -0.83
N GLU A 358 4.60 15.22 -0.76
CA GLU A 358 3.78 16.15 0.00
C GLU A 358 2.36 16.24 -0.54
N MET A 359 2.23 16.22 -1.86
CA MET A 359 0.94 16.24 -2.53
C MET A 359 0.16 14.94 -2.26
N LEU A 360 0.81 13.77 -2.39
CA LEU A 360 0.20 12.49 -2.06
C LEU A 360 -0.27 12.43 -0.61
N TYR A 361 0.57 12.89 0.32
CA TYR A 361 0.23 12.92 1.74
C TYR A 361 -0.90 13.90 2.05
N SER A 362 -0.94 15.06 1.42
CA SER A 362 -1.87 16.14 1.75
C SER A 362 -3.27 15.93 1.20
N ARG A 363 -3.43 15.16 0.13
CA ARG A 363 -4.73 15.01 -0.54
C ARG A 363 -5.68 14.07 0.21
N ARG A 364 -6.98 14.24 -0.02
CA ARG A 364 -8.00 13.27 0.41
C ARG A 364 -8.00 12.06 -0.49
N ILE A 365 -8.07 10.90 0.14
CA ILE A 365 -8.41 9.66 -0.55
C ILE A 365 -9.93 9.67 -0.76
N LEU A 366 -10.38 9.43 -1.99
CA LEU A 366 -11.81 9.26 -2.36
C LEU A 366 -12.73 10.46 -2.05
N GLY A 367 -12.40 11.67 -2.46
CA GLY A 367 -13.34 12.79 -2.61
C GLY A 367 -14.20 13.21 -1.42
N LEU A 368 -15.08 14.20 -1.65
CA LEU A 368 -15.84 14.89 -0.60
C LEU A 368 -17.23 14.30 -0.32
N SER A 369 -17.80 13.49 -1.22
CA SER A 369 -19.24 13.22 -1.25
C SER A 369 -19.65 11.78 -1.01
N SER A 370 -18.73 10.84 -0.92
CA SER A 370 -19.11 9.43 -0.75
C SER A 370 -19.36 9.09 0.71
N SER A 371 -20.48 8.42 0.97
CA SER A 371 -20.73 7.83 2.29
C SER A 371 -19.59 6.88 2.68
N ALA A 372 -19.19 6.88 3.94
CA ALA A 372 -18.10 6.02 4.44
C ALA A 372 -18.29 4.51 4.13
N SER A 373 -19.52 4.09 3.82
CA SER A 373 -19.86 2.70 3.49
C SER A 373 -19.43 2.25 2.10
N SER A 374 -19.23 3.18 1.15
CA SER A 374 -18.84 2.86 -0.24
C SER A 374 -17.33 2.94 -0.48
N GLN A 375 -16.56 3.50 0.46
CA GLN A 375 -15.14 3.73 0.31
C GLN A 375 -14.33 2.55 0.80
N ARG A 376 -13.66 1.83 -0.10
CA ARG A 376 -12.85 0.68 0.28
C ARG A 376 -11.41 1.04 0.61
N GLY A 377 -10.77 1.94 -0.13
CA GLY A 377 -9.40 2.33 0.14
C GLY A 377 -8.63 2.85 -1.06
N ALA A 378 -7.32 2.66 -1.02
CA ALA A 378 -6.42 3.11 -2.07
C ALA A 378 -5.30 2.10 -2.31
N ILE A 379 -4.83 2.05 -3.56
CA ILE A 379 -3.68 1.26 -4.00
C ILE A 379 -2.69 2.21 -4.68
N LEU A 380 -1.43 2.14 -4.28
CA LEU A 380 -0.33 2.79 -5.00
C LEU A 380 0.08 1.90 -6.17
N CYS A 381 -0.05 2.42 -7.39
CA CYS A 381 0.33 1.68 -8.59
C CYS A 381 1.75 2.06 -9.00
N VAL A 382 2.61 1.06 -9.10
CA VAL A 382 3.97 1.17 -9.59
C VAL A 382 4.06 0.44 -10.92
N TRP A 383 4.07 1.21 -12.01
CA TRP A 383 4.21 0.70 -13.36
C TRP A 383 5.70 0.58 -13.73
N GLY A 384 6.06 -0.50 -14.39
CA GLY A 384 7.39 -0.67 -14.94
C GLY A 384 7.48 -0.04 -16.33
N ASP A 385 8.00 1.18 -16.41
CA ASP A 385 8.10 1.90 -17.70
C ASP A 385 9.29 1.49 -18.55
N ARG A 386 10.18 0.66 -18.02
CA ARG A 386 11.38 0.18 -18.71
C ARG A 386 11.61 -1.28 -18.42
N PRO A 387 12.06 -2.07 -19.41
CA PRO A 387 12.51 -3.42 -19.18
C PRO A 387 13.65 -3.41 -18.13
N ALA A 388 13.39 -3.93 -16.94
CA ALA A 388 14.37 -3.98 -15.87
C ALA A 388 14.34 -5.34 -15.18
N GLU A 389 15.48 -6.05 -15.21
CA GLU A 389 15.67 -7.26 -14.41
C GLU A 389 16.00 -6.95 -12.95
N ALA A 390 16.42 -5.72 -12.64
CA ALA A 390 16.93 -5.39 -11.33
C ALA A 390 15.81 -4.92 -10.38
N PRO A 391 15.54 -5.63 -9.28
CA PRO A 391 14.59 -5.21 -8.25
C PRO A 391 14.86 -3.81 -7.70
N ARG A 392 16.12 -3.38 -7.71
CA ARG A 392 16.54 -2.04 -7.24
C ARG A 392 16.09 -0.91 -8.15
N ALA A 393 16.12 -1.10 -9.47
CA ALA A 393 15.71 -0.07 -10.42
C ALA A 393 14.23 0.26 -10.30
N VAL A 394 13.35 -0.74 -10.18
CA VAL A 394 11.91 -0.55 -9.99
C VAL A 394 11.62 0.26 -8.73
N LYS A 395 12.33 0.00 -7.63
CA LYS A 395 12.11 0.68 -6.35
C LYS A 395 12.73 2.09 -6.30
N ALA A 396 13.91 2.27 -6.85
CA ALA A 396 14.61 3.54 -6.84
C ALA A 396 13.97 4.55 -7.78
N ASP A 397 13.64 4.12 -8.99
CA ASP A 397 13.09 5.00 -10.04
C ASP A 397 11.62 5.35 -9.76
N SER A 398 10.87 4.47 -9.11
CA SER A 398 9.45 4.69 -8.81
C SER A 398 9.18 5.47 -7.52
N GLY A 399 10.19 5.70 -6.67
CA GLY A 399 10.00 6.33 -5.37
C GLY A 399 9.09 5.52 -4.42
N LEU A 400 9.08 4.19 -4.57
CA LEU A 400 8.12 3.29 -3.93
C LEU A 400 7.96 3.52 -2.43
N TYR A 401 9.04 3.50 -1.66
CA TYR A 401 8.93 3.48 -0.19
C TYR A 401 8.37 4.77 0.41
N PRO A 402 8.84 5.98 0.07
CA PRO A 402 8.26 7.17 0.64
C PRO A 402 6.77 7.30 0.30
N HIS A 403 6.39 7.02 -0.94
CA HIS A 403 5.00 7.13 -1.40
C HIS A 403 4.10 6.07 -0.77
N MET A 404 4.56 4.82 -0.66
CA MET A 404 3.77 3.75 -0.04
C MET A 404 3.55 4.00 1.46
N LEU A 405 4.55 4.52 2.16
CA LEU A 405 4.42 4.88 3.57
C LEU A 405 3.49 6.07 3.78
N ALA A 406 3.53 7.06 2.88
CA ALA A 406 2.58 8.17 2.89
C ALA A 406 1.14 7.68 2.65
N LEU A 407 0.94 6.80 1.66
CA LEU A 407 -0.37 6.20 1.41
C LEU A 407 -0.85 5.38 2.61
N ALA A 408 0.01 4.54 3.17
CA ALA A 408 -0.32 3.69 4.31
C ALA A 408 -0.81 4.54 5.49
N GLU A 409 -0.13 5.62 5.83
CA GLU A 409 -0.56 6.53 6.88
C GLU A 409 -1.85 7.27 6.53
N ARG A 410 -1.97 7.79 5.31
CA ARG A 410 -3.18 8.51 4.90
C ARG A 410 -4.41 7.61 4.85
N ALA A 411 -4.25 6.40 4.36
CA ALA A 411 -5.34 5.42 4.33
C ALA A 411 -5.67 4.86 5.73
N TRP A 412 -4.71 4.89 6.64
CA TRP A 412 -4.94 4.52 8.04
C TRP A 412 -5.65 5.63 8.81
N LEU A 413 -5.15 6.85 8.75
CA LEU A 413 -5.69 7.99 9.51
C LEU A 413 -6.95 8.59 8.89
N GLY A 414 -7.09 8.53 7.57
CA GLY A 414 -8.10 9.29 6.86
C GLY A 414 -7.78 10.80 6.80
N GLY A 415 -8.76 11.61 6.40
CA GLY A 415 -8.61 13.05 6.30
C GLY A 415 -7.82 13.51 5.07
N GLY A 416 -7.19 14.65 5.16
CA GLY A 416 -6.52 15.36 4.07
C GLY A 416 -7.22 16.69 3.76
N SER A 417 -6.50 17.63 3.15
CA SER A 417 -7.04 18.92 2.72
C SER A 417 -6.93 19.04 1.20
N GLY A 418 -8.02 19.40 0.58
CA GLY A 418 -8.06 19.63 -0.85
C GLY A 418 -8.18 18.38 -1.69
N TYR A 419 -8.93 18.52 -2.75
CA TYR A 419 -9.14 17.55 -3.80
C TYR A 419 -8.58 18.16 -5.09
N PHE A 420 -7.60 17.51 -5.68
CA PHE A 420 -7.05 17.98 -6.93
C PHE A 420 -7.93 17.49 -8.09
N SER A 421 -8.81 18.36 -8.55
CA SER A 421 -9.48 18.18 -9.84
C SER A 421 -8.53 18.63 -10.93
N ALA A 422 -8.24 17.75 -11.87
CA ALA A 422 -7.38 18.09 -12.99
C ALA A 422 -8.02 19.00 -14.04
N SER A 423 -9.26 19.41 -13.84
CA SER A 423 -9.95 20.33 -14.76
C SER A 423 -9.63 21.81 -14.52
N THR A 424 -8.89 22.14 -13.48
CA THR A 424 -8.47 23.51 -13.22
C THR A 424 -7.01 23.69 -13.59
N SER A 425 -6.76 24.30 -14.73
CA SER A 425 -5.49 24.93 -15.10
C SER A 425 -5.13 26.14 -14.20
N ALA A 426 -5.89 26.41 -13.17
CA ALA A 426 -5.65 27.41 -12.14
C ALA A 426 -5.00 26.73 -10.95
N GLY A 427 -3.78 27.07 -10.66
CA GLY A 427 -2.92 26.79 -9.51
C GLY A 427 -3.27 25.62 -8.57
N LEU A 428 -2.26 24.95 -8.05
CA LEU A 428 -2.42 23.93 -7.02
C LEU A 428 -3.22 24.51 -5.83
N PRO A 429 -4.27 23.80 -5.34
CA PRO A 429 -5.02 24.28 -4.19
C PRO A 429 -4.08 24.46 -2.98
N GLU A 430 -4.26 25.52 -2.25
CA GLU A 430 -3.47 25.84 -1.08
C GLU A 430 -3.64 24.73 -0.01
N VAL A 431 -2.54 24.10 0.35
CA VAL A 431 -2.51 23.11 1.42
C VAL A 431 -2.67 23.85 2.74
N SER A 432 -3.65 23.47 3.56
CA SER A 432 -3.87 24.10 4.86
C SER A 432 -2.64 24.01 5.76
N ALA A 433 -2.42 25.02 6.62
CA ALA A 433 -1.31 25.01 7.58
C ALA A 433 -1.30 23.74 8.43
N LYS A 434 -2.45 23.28 8.90
CA LYS A 434 -2.60 22.03 9.66
C LYS A 434 -2.13 20.79 8.88
N THR A 435 -2.43 20.71 7.58
CA THR A 435 -2.00 19.58 6.76
C THR A 435 -0.50 19.63 6.50
N ARG A 436 0.07 20.83 6.35
CA ARG A 436 1.52 21.01 6.21
C ARG A 436 2.27 20.63 7.48
N GLU A 437 1.77 20.99 8.65
CA GLU A 437 2.32 20.54 9.94
C GLU A 437 2.27 19.03 10.08
N ALA A 438 1.16 18.41 9.68
CA ALA A 438 1.02 16.94 9.68
C ALA A 438 2.02 16.28 8.72
N PHE A 439 2.29 16.88 7.55
CA PHE A 439 3.31 16.38 6.62
C PHE A 439 4.72 16.50 7.22
N VAL A 440 5.08 17.62 7.85
CA VAL A 440 6.38 17.79 8.51
C VAL A 440 6.58 16.74 9.61
N ASP A 441 5.56 16.46 10.42
CA ASP A 441 5.62 15.40 11.41
C ASP A 441 5.76 14.01 10.77
N PHE A 442 5.02 13.73 9.71
CA PHE A 442 5.16 12.50 8.92
C PHE A 442 6.58 12.37 8.35
N GLU A 443 7.12 13.42 7.73
CA GLU A 443 8.46 13.44 7.13
C GLU A 443 9.55 13.11 8.16
N ARG A 444 9.45 13.67 9.38
CA ARG A 444 10.36 13.37 10.49
C ARG A 444 10.35 11.87 10.85
N ARG A 445 9.17 11.25 10.93
CA ARG A 445 9.01 9.81 11.20
C ARG A 445 9.49 8.98 10.03
N LEU A 446 9.15 9.36 8.81
CA LEU A 446 9.61 8.74 7.56
C LEU A 446 11.14 8.64 7.52
N LEU A 447 11.84 9.74 7.80
CA LEU A 447 13.31 9.77 7.81
C LEU A 447 13.90 8.91 8.93
N TRP A 448 13.23 8.83 10.07
CA TRP A 448 13.64 7.94 11.15
C TRP A 448 13.55 6.46 10.70
N HIS A 449 12.45 6.05 10.04
CA HIS A 449 12.29 4.71 9.49
C HIS A 449 13.28 4.44 8.35
N LYS A 450 13.49 5.41 7.45
CA LYS A 450 14.51 5.30 6.40
C LYS A 450 15.87 4.89 6.97
N ALA A 451 16.30 5.54 8.02
CA ALA A 451 17.62 5.33 8.63
C ALA A 451 17.75 4.01 9.41
N ARG A 452 16.65 3.32 9.76
CA ARG A 452 16.66 2.14 10.64
C ARG A 452 16.08 0.88 10.01
N VAL A 453 15.01 1.02 9.25
CA VAL A 453 14.28 -0.11 8.67
C VAL A 453 14.65 -0.31 7.20
N PHE A 454 14.87 0.78 6.47
CA PHE A 454 15.14 0.76 5.03
C PHE A 454 16.62 0.92 4.68
N VAL A 455 17.53 0.53 5.58
CA VAL A 455 18.99 0.71 5.39
C VAL A 455 19.50 0.02 4.12
N SER A 456 18.95 -1.14 3.78
CA SER A 456 19.33 -1.93 2.59
C SER A 456 18.42 -1.69 1.39
N GLU A 457 17.43 -0.83 1.53
CA GLU A 457 16.44 -0.58 0.47
C GLU A 457 16.72 0.73 -0.25
N PRO A 458 16.45 0.80 -1.57
CA PRO A 458 16.47 2.06 -2.29
C PRO A 458 15.37 2.98 -1.73
N PHE A 459 15.79 4.10 -1.20
CA PHE A 459 14.93 5.10 -0.61
C PHE A 459 15.41 6.48 -1.03
N SER A 460 14.96 6.94 -2.19
CA SER A 460 15.50 8.12 -2.87
C SER A 460 15.08 9.47 -2.29
N TYR A 461 14.26 9.46 -1.22
CA TYR A 461 13.72 10.68 -0.64
C TYR A 461 14.80 11.51 0.08
N ILE A 462 14.83 12.81 -0.22
CA ILE A 462 15.63 13.81 0.47
C ILE A 462 14.66 14.86 1.04
N ALA A 463 14.76 15.13 2.34
CA ALA A 463 13.90 16.13 2.99
C ALA A 463 14.06 17.52 2.36
N LYS A 464 12.96 18.24 2.25
CA LYS A 464 13.02 19.67 1.92
C LYS A 464 13.74 20.40 3.05
N ALA A 465 14.75 21.20 2.72
CA ALA A 465 15.42 22.02 3.71
C ALA A 465 14.38 22.93 4.39
N GLN A 466 14.24 22.82 5.70
CA GLN A 466 13.38 23.72 6.47
C GLN A 466 13.91 25.16 6.31
N GLY A 467 13.22 26.01 5.55
CA GLY A 467 13.56 27.42 5.46
C GLY A 467 13.65 28.04 4.07
N ALA A 468 13.51 27.30 2.98
CA ALA A 468 13.38 27.93 1.67
C ALA A 468 12.01 28.61 1.55
N LYS A 469 11.94 29.93 1.74
CA LYS A 469 10.81 30.74 1.26
C LYS A 469 10.58 30.39 -0.19
N ALA A 470 9.33 30.08 -0.54
CA ALA A 470 8.92 29.79 -1.90
C ALA A 470 9.41 30.92 -2.82
N THR A 471 10.52 30.70 -3.49
CA THR A 471 10.91 31.52 -4.63
C THR A 471 10.04 31.03 -5.78
N THR A 472 9.14 31.90 -6.21
CA THR A 472 8.39 31.80 -7.46
C THR A 472 9.33 31.31 -8.56
N PRO A 473 8.99 30.27 -9.35
CA PRO A 473 9.81 29.91 -10.50
C PRO A 473 9.80 31.07 -11.48
N SER A 474 10.98 31.63 -11.72
CA SER A 474 11.20 32.59 -12.78
C SER A 474 10.88 31.94 -14.11
N THR A 475 9.84 32.44 -14.75
CA THR A 475 9.53 32.18 -16.16
C THR A 475 10.65 32.75 -17.03
N THR A 476 11.64 31.96 -17.37
CA THR A 476 12.51 32.18 -18.53
C THR A 476 13.28 30.94 -18.88
N ALA A 477 12.84 30.26 -19.91
CA ALA A 477 13.61 29.70 -21.03
C ALA A 477 12.72 28.70 -21.80
N VAL A 478 12.01 29.24 -22.77
CA VAL A 478 11.48 28.44 -23.87
C VAL A 478 12.69 27.97 -24.68
N ALA A 479 13.09 26.74 -24.51
CA ALA A 479 14.04 26.09 -25.41
C ALA A 479 13.32 25.79 -26.71
N THR A 480 13.67 26.50 -27.78
CA THR A 480 13.26 26.26 -29.15
C THR A 480 13.69 24.86 -29.61
N VAL A 481 12.73 24.03 -29.93
CA VAL A 481 12.93 22.75 -30.61
C VAL A 481 13.44 23.04 -32.02
N PRO A 482 14.56 22.44 -32.47
CA PRO A 482 15.02 22.60 -33.85
C PRO A 482 14.07 21.86 -34.78
N LYS A 483 13.56 22.59 -35.79
CA LYS A 483 12.77 22.03 -36.92
C LYS A 483 13.64 21.04 -37.72
N ARG A 484 13.10 19.84 -37.93
CA ARG A 484 13.64 18.90 -38.92
C ARG A 484 13.57 19.54 -40.34
N PRO A 485 14.58 19.33 -41.20
CA PRO A 485 14.53 19.81 -42.57
C PRO A 485 13.54 18.99 -43.38
N GLU A 486 12.70 19.70 -44.14
CA GLU A 486 11.80 19.15 -45.13
C GLU A 486 12.62 18.56 -46.28
N GLY A 487 12.51 17.27 -46.46
CA GLY A 487 13.04 16.59 -47.64
C GLY A 487 12.18 16.87 -48.83
N LYS A 488 12.78 17.51 -49.82
CA LYS A 488 12.20 17.75 -51.13
C LYS A 488 11.86 16.43 -51.83
N GLY A 489 10.70 16.43 -52.46
CA GLY A 489 10.18 15.34 -53.25
C GLY A 489 11.07 14.93 -54.42
N SER A 490 10.95 13.69 -54.79
CA SER A 490 11.36 13.16 -56.08
C SER A 490 10.18 12.45 -56.69
N THR A 491 9.86 12.95 -57.84
CA THR A 491 8.86 12.58 -58.85
C THR A 491 9.06 11.16 -59.40
N ALA A 492 7.98 10.49 -59.62
CA ALA A 492 7.61 9.49 -60.66
C ALA A 492 8.69 8.75 -61.44
N LEU A 493 8.49 7.44 -61.60
CA LEU A 493 8.37 6.79 -62.95
C LEU A 493 8.07 5.28 -62.80
N ARG A 494 6.91 4.92 -63.44
CA ARG A 494 6.45 3.61 -63.94
C ARG A 494 6.12 2.52 -62.94
#